data_95f0297c757f162b5be43e61371e3106
#
_entry.id   95f0297c757f162b5be43e61371e3106
#
_cell.length_a   1.000
_cell.length_b   1.000
_cell.length_c   1.000
_cell.angle_alpha   90.00
_cell.angle_beta   90.00
_cell.angle_gamma   90.00
#
_symmetry.space_group_name_H-M   'P 1'
#
loop_
_entity.id
_entity.type
_entity.pdbx_description
1 polymer ?
#
loop_
_entity_poly.entity_id
_entity_poly.type
_entity_poly.pdbx_seq_one_letter_code
_entity_poly.pdbx_strand_id
1 'polypeptide(L)'
;MSLEIYNCIIALLANALRFYALKHFVCIFAPKETCKWKHVFMLYIIGWGWTSLISLRFSSPAMNILANVASLFILFYPYQVKWAKKCLAVFIIYVINALVDSIVILSLTTYVAGESVNQIYECITSFILLFMAVILERTAGDEKEIELPLPNMAALLLVPVISIAYIYYLVM
;
A
#
# COMPACT_ATOMS: atom_id res chain seq x y z
N MET A 1 15.22 15.04 -23.15
CA MET A 1 14.80 13.62 -23.24
C MET A 1 15.32 12.75 -22.07
N SER A 2 16.47 13.02 -21.48
CA SER A 2 17.05 12.13 -20.47
C SER A 2 16.39 12.21 -19.07
N LEU A 3 16.06 13.39 -18.57
CA LEU A 3 15.58 13.57 -17.18
C LEU A 3 14.14 13.03 -16.98
N GLU A 4 13.23 13.31 -17.90
CA GLU A 4 11.84 12.82 -17.82
C GLU A 4 11.76 11.30 -17.93
N ILE A 5 12.56 10.69 -18.81
CA ILE A 5 12.62 9.23 -18.95
C ILE A 5 13.18 8.61 -17.67
N TYR A 6 14.22 9.20 -17.11
CA TYR A 6 14.82 8.73 -15.85
C TYR A 6 13.81 8.78 -14.69
N ASN A 7 13.10 9.89 -14.58
CA ASN A 7 12.06 10.08 -13.57
C ASN A 7 10.92 9.05 -13.70
N CYS A 8 10.50 8.77 -14.92
CA CYS A 8 9.47 7.76 -15.21
C CYS A 8 9.95 6.35 -14.83
N ILE A 9 11.21 6.00 -15.11
CA ILE A 9 11.77 4.70 -14.75
C ILE A 9 11.83 4.54 -13.23
N ILE A 10 12.28 5.56 -12.50
CA ILE A 10 12.34 5.51 -11.03
C ILE A 10 10.94 5.34 -10.43
N ALA A 11 9.95 6.10 -10.91
CA ALA A 11 8.57 5.98 -10.45
C ALA A 11 8.00 4.57 -10.72
N LEU A 12 8.26 3.99 -11.88
CA LEU A 12 7.85 2.62 -12.20
C LEU A 12 8.50 1.58 -11.29
N LEU A 13 9.80 1.74 -10.98
CA LEU A 13 10.53 0.85 -10.08
C LEU A 13 10.03 1.00 -8.63
N ALA A 14 9.82 2.22 -8.16
CA ALA A 14 9.28 2.49 -6.84
C ALA A 14 7.88 1.88 -6.67
N ASN A 15 7.02 2.04 -7.67
CA ASN A 15 5.69 1.43 -7.69
C ASN A 15 5.76 -0.12 -7.73
N ALA A 16 6.71 -0.70 -8.45
CA ALA A 16 6.89 -2.16 -8.45
C ALA A 16 7.30 -2.68 -7.07
N LEU A 17 8.21 -1.97 -6.40
CA LEU A 17 8.66 -2.29 -5.05
C LEU A 17 7.53 -2.16 -4.03
N ARG A 18 6.76 -1.05 -4.11
CA ARG A 18 5.57 -0.82 -3.29
C ARG A 18 4.55 -1.94 -3.48
N PHE A 19 4.27 -2.31 -4.72
CA PHE A 19 3.32 -3.35 -5.02
C PHE A 19 3.77 -4.74 -4.54
N TYR A 20 5.09 -4.98 -4.56
CA TYR A 20 5.68 -6.17 -3.96
C TYR A 20 5.51 -6.19 -2.43
N ALA A 21 5.68 -5.05 -1.76
CA ALA A 21 5.39 -4.91 -0.34
C ALA A 21 3.91 -5.19 -0.01
N LEU A 22 2.99 -4.65 -0.82
CA LEU A 22 1.55 -4.88 -0.66
C LEU A 22 1.19 -6.37 -0.79
N LYS A 23 1.85 -7.11 -1.66
CA LYS A 23 1.68 -8.57 -1.76
C LYS A 23 2.05 -9.27 -0.44
N HIS A 24 3.16 -8.89 0.20
CA HIS A 24 3.55 -9.45 1.49
C HIS A 24 2.51 -9.13 2.59
N PHE A 25 1.97 -7.91 2.61
CA PHE A 25 0.87 -7.59 3.51
C PHE A 25 -0.38 -8.45 3.26
N VAL A 26 -0.74 -8.68 2.00
CA VAL A 26 -1.87 -9.57 1.66
C VAL A 26 -1.65 -10.99 2.19
N CYS A 27 -0.42 -11.50 2.12
CA CYS A 27 -0.08 -12.84 2.62
C CYS A 27 -0.26 -12.97 4.14
N ILE A 28 -0.19 -11.88 4.91
CA ILE A 28 -0.45 -11.87 6.36
C ILE A 28 -1.92 -12.18 6.66
N PHE A 29 -2.85 -11.65 5.85
CA PHE A 29 -4.30 -11.78 6.05
C PHE A 29 -4.91 -12.98 5.30
N ALA A 30 -4.16 -13.58 4.37
CA ALA A 30 -4.65 -14.63 3.51
C ALA A 30 -3.96 -15.97 3.82
N PRO A 31 -4.71 -17.09 3.86
CA PRO A 31 -4.12 -18.41 4.09
C PRO A 31 -3.15 -18.78 2.96
N LYS A 32 -1.95 -19.22 3.32
CA LYS A 32 -0.86 -19.56 2.36
C LYS A 32 -1.23 -20.71 1.40
N GLU A 33 -2.16 -21.58 1.79
CA GLU A 33 -2.47 -22.84 1.09
C GLU A 33 -3.34 -22.67 -0.17
N THR A 34 -4.01 -21.54 -0.36
CA THR A 34 -4.99 -21.35 -1.45
C THR A 34 -4.39 -20.67 -2.68
N CYS A 35 -3.10 -20.30 -2.64
CA CYS A 35 -2.52 -19.45 -3.66
C CYS A 35 -1.71 -20.23 -4.71
N LYS A 36 -2.22 -20.32 -5.95
CA LYS A 36 -1.43 -20.76 -7.10
C LYS A 36 -0.52 -19.62 -7.57
N TRP A 37 0.78 -19.75 -7.39
CA TRP A 37 1.81 -18.76 -7.74
C TRP A 37 1.61 -18.05 -9.09
N LYS A 38 1.23 -18.80 -10.15
CA LYS A 38 1.04 -18.21 -11.49
C LYS A 38 -0.06 -17.15 -11.55
N HIS A 39 -1.20 -17.38 -10.87
CA HIS A 39 -2.32 -16.42 -10.84
C HIS A 39 -1.96 -15.17 -10.03
N VAL A 40 -1.25 -15.34 -8.92
CA VAL A 40 -0.80 -14.20 -8.11
C VAL A 40 0.16 -13.32 -8.89
N PHE A 41 1.08 -13.91 -9.64
CA PHE A 41 2.03 -13.17 -10.45
C PHE A 41 1.34 -12.35 -11.57
N MET A 42 0.36 -12.95 -12.27
CA MET A 42 -0.41 -12.23 -13.30
C MET A 42 -1.19 -11.04 -12.69
N LEU A 43 -1.86 -11.27 -11.56
CA LEU A 43 -2.61 -10.21 -10.88
C LEU A 43 -1.69 -9.12 -10.31
N TYR A 44 -0.49 -9.50 -9.88
CA TYR A 44 0.56 -8.56 -9.51
C TYR A 44 0.93 -7.63 -10.68
N ILE A 45 1.18 -8.17 -11.87
CA ILE A 45 1.53 -7.38 -13.06
C ILE A 45 0.35 -6.46 -13.46
N ILE A 46 -0.87 -6.99 -13.44
CA ILE A 46 -2.07 -6.22 -13.79
C ILE A 46 -2.27 -5.07 -12.79
N GLY A 47 -2.19 -5.33 -11.49
CA GLY A 47 -2.36 -4.31 -10.47
C GLY A 47 -1.26 -3.26 -10.50
N TRP A 48 0.00 -3.67 -10.66
CA TRP A 48 1.13 -2.76 -10.82
C TRP A 48 1.00 -1.89 -12.07
N GLY A 49 0.65 -2.50 -13.21
CA GLY A 49 0.43 -1.76 -14.45
C GLY A 49 -0.71 -0.75 -14.33
N TRP A 50 -1.82 -1.14 -13.69
CA TRP A 50 -2.96 -0.29 -13.42
C TRP A 50 -2.61 0.92 -12.56
N THR A 51 -1.96 0.71 -11.40
CA THR A 51 -1.57 1.81 -10.50
C THR A 51 -0.55 2.72 -11.15
N SER A 52 0.44 2.18 -11.86
CA SER A 52 1.46 2.97 -12.56
C SER A 52 0.85 3.82 -13.68
N LEU A 53 -0.09 3.28 -14.45
CA LEU A 53 -0.80 4.00 -15.52
C LEU A 53 -1.61 5.17 -14.96
N ILE A 54 -2.31 4.95 -13.84
CA ILE A 54 -3.13 6.00 -13.22
C ILE A 54 -2.22 7.07 -12.60
N SER A 55 -1.16 6.70 -11.90
CA SER A 55 -0.25 7.66 -11.27
C SER A 55 0.47 8.54 -12.32
N LEU A 56 0.80 8.01 -13.47
CA LEU A 56 1.43 8.75 -14.57
C LEU A 56 0.44 9.63 -15.35
N ARG A 57 -0.84 9.23 -15.45
CA ARG A 57 -1.83 9.91 -16.26
C ARG A 57 -2.66 10.94 -15.50
N PHE A 58 -2.91 10.68 -14.23
CA PHE A 58 -3.80 11.49 -13.40
C PHE A 58 -3.07 12.01 -12.18
N SER A 59 -2.91 13.34 -12.10
CA SER A 59 -2.34 14.03 -10.93
C SER A 59 -3.34 14.16 -9.78
N SER A 60 -4.51 13.51 -9.85
CA SER A 60 -5.56 13.64 -8.84
C SER A 60 -5.33 12.69 -7.67
N PRO A 61 -5.23 13.20 -6.43
CA PRO A 61 -5.09 12.37 -5.24
C PRO A 61 -6.22 11.34 -5.08
N ALA A 62 -7.46 11.72 -5.43
CA ALA A 62 -8.61 10.84 -5.34
C ALA A 62 -8.50 9.63 -6.30
N MET A 63 -8.00 9.84 -7.52
CA MET A 63 -7.78 8.76 -8.48
C MET A 63 -6.67 7.82 -8.02
N ASN A 64 -5.61 8.34 -7.41
CA ASN A 64 -4.55 7.52 -6.83
C ASN A 64 -5.04 6.68 -5.66
N ILE A 65 -5.90 7.22 -4.79
CA ILE A 65 -6.53 6.48 -3.70
C ILE A 65 -7.37 5.33 -4.26
N LEU A 66 -8.26 5.62 -5.22
CA LEU A 66 -9.11 4.61 -5.85
C LEU A 66 -8.30 3.52 -6.55
N ALA A 67 -7.22 3.90 -7.26
CA ALA A 67 -6.35 2.95 -7.93
C ALA A 67 -5.64 2.02 -6.95
N ASN A 68 -5.13 2.55 -5.84
CA ASN A 68 -4.46 1.77 -4.81
C ASN A 68 -5.44 0.81 -4.11
N VAL A 69 -6.63 1.27 -3.76
CA VAL A 69 -7.66 0.42 -3.15
C VAL A 69 -8.11 -0.68 -4.12
N ALA A 70 -8.38 -0.34 -5.38
CA ALA A 70 -8.76 -1.31 -6.41
C ALA A 70 -7.67 -2.36 -6.63
N SER A 71 -6.40 -1.95 -6.65
CA SER A 71 -5.27 -2.86 -6.82
C SER A 71 -5.12 -3.84 -5.65
N LEU A 72 -5.40 -3.41 -4.42
CA LEU A 72 -5.43 -4.30 -3.26
C LEU A 72 -6.55 -5.36 -3.39
N PHE A 73 -7.74 -4.98 -3.85
CA PHE A 73 -8.81 -5.96 -4.14
C PHE A 73 -8.40 -6.95 -5.23
N ILE A 74 -7.68 -6.49 -6.27
CA ILE A 74 -7.12 -7.37 -7.32
C ILE A 74 -6.14 -8.37 -6.70
N LEU A 75 -5.27 -7.93 -5.79
CA LEU A 75 -4.32 -8.81 -5.09
C LEU A 75 -5.02 -9.83 -4.18
N PHE A 76 -6.15 -9.47 -3.56
CA PHE A 76 -6.94 -10.38 -2.73
C PHE A 76 -7.83 -11.33 -3.53
N TYR A 77 -7.98 -11.13 -4.83
CA TYR A 77 -8.89 -11.94 -5.66
C TYR A 77 -8.57 -13.45 -5.62
N PRO A 78 -7.32 -13.91 -5.72
CA PRO A 78 -7.00 -15.34 -5.75
C PRO A 78 -7.15 -16.03 -4.39
N TYR A 79 -7.37 -15.28 -3.32
CA TYR A 79 -7.47 -15.82 -1.97
C TYR A 79 -8.92 -16.06 -1.57
N GLN A 80 -9.21 -17.27 -1.05
CA GLN A 80 -10.54 -17.64 -0.57
C GLN A 80 -10.78 -17.14 0.86
N VAL A 81 -10.87 -15.82 1.01
CA VAL A 81 -11.14 -15.15 2.27
C VAL A 81 -12.55 -14.57 2.26
N LYS A 82 -13.27 -14.60 3.38
CA LYS A 82 -14.60 -13.98 3.52
C LYS A 82 -14.54 -12.50 3.12
N TRP A 83 -15.57 -12.02 2.40
CA TRP A 83 -15.58 -10.66 1.84
C TRP A 83 -15.35 -9.55 2.89
N ALA A 84 -15.98 -9.68 4.07
CA ALA A 84 -15.78 -8.73 5.17
C ALA A 84 -14.31 -8.68 5.63
N LYS A 85 -13.62 -9.83 5.72
CA LYS A 85 -12.21 -9.93 6.08
C LYS A 85 -11.32 -9.31 4.98
N LYS A 86 -11.68 -9.47 3.68
CA LYS A 86 -10.99 -8.80 2.56
C LYS A 86 -11.09 -7.28 2.68
N CYS A 87 -12.29 -6.75 2.85
CA CYS A 87 -12.52 -5.31 2.98
C CYS A 87 -11.71 -4.71 4.14
N LEU A 88 -11.72 -5.39 5.29
CA LEU A 88 -10.95 -4.95 6.44
C LEU A 88 -9.44 -4.95 6.16
N ALA A 89 -8.92 -6.06 5.62
CA ALA A 89 -7.51 -6.19 5.31
C ALA A 89 -7.06 -5.11 4.30
N VAL A 90 -7.84 -4.89 3.23
CA VAL A 90 -7.60 -3.82 2.25
C VAL A 90 -7.54 -2.47 2.95
N PHE A 91 -8.46 -2.18 3.85
CA PHE A 91 -8.49 -0.92 4.57
C PHE A 91 -7.27 -0.76 5.48
N ILE A 92 -6.92 -1.79 6.28
CA ILE A 92 -5.76 -1.75 7.18
C ILE A 92 -4.46 -1.53 6.37
N ILE A 93 -4.27 -2.29 5.29
CA ILE A 93 -3.09 -2.16 4.44
C ILE A 93 -3.02 -0.75 3.82
N TYR A 94 -4.16 -0.23 3.35
CA TYR A 94 -4.23 1.13 2.80
C TYR A 94 -3.86 2.19 3.84
N VAL A 95 -4.37 2.07 5.06
CA VAL A 95 -4.06 3.00 6.17
C VAL A 95 -2.57 2.95 6.53
N ILE A 96 -1.99 1.75 6.63
CA ILE A 96 -0.54 1.60 6.88
C ILE A 96 0.27 2.29 5.78
N ASN A 97 -0.10 2.06 4.51
CA ASN A 97 0.57 2.70 3.38
C ASN A 97 0.48 4.23 3.46
N ALA A 98 -0.71 4.77 3.71
CA ALA A 98 -0.93 6.21 3.83
C ALA A 98 -0.18 6.83 5.01
N LEU A 99 -0.09 6.14 6.15
CA LEU A 99 0.67 6.59 7.32
C LEU A 99 2.17 6.65 7.03
N VAL A 100 2.73 5.62 6.40
CA VAL A 100 4.15 5.60 6.04
C VAL A 100 4.46 6.71 5.03
N ASP A 101 3.63 6.89 4.00
CA ASP A 101 3.75 8.00 3.05
C ASP A 101 3.76 9.35 3.79
N SER A 102 2.80 9.58 4.69
CA SER A 102 2.68 10.83 5.45
C SER A 102 3.90 11.11 6.34
N ILE A 103 4.40 10.10 7.04
CA ILE A 103 5.59 10.22 7.91
C ILE A 103 6.83 10.55 7.09
N VAL A 104 7.03 9.88 5.95
CA VAL A 104 8.19 10.10 5.08
C VAL A 104 8.13 11.51 4.48
N ILE A 105 6.97 11.92 3.95
CA ILE A 105 6.80 13.26 3.39
C ILE A 105 7.08 14.31 4.48
N LEU A 106 6.46 14.19 5.65
CA LEU A 106 6.62 15.16 6.75
C LEU A 106 8.07 15.27 7.21
N SER A 107 8.78 14.11 7.31
CA SER A 107 10.17 14.07 7.75
C SER A 107 11.14 14.67 6.73
N LEU A 108 10.87 14.51 5.45
CA LEU A 108 11.80 14.91 4.39
C LEU A 108 11.52 16.31 3.84
N THR A 109 10.28 16.81 3.88
CA THR A 109 9.96 18.18 3.46
C THR A 109 10.69 19.25 4.29
N THR A 110 11.09 18.91 5.50
CA THR A 110 11.91 19.80 6.34
C THR A 110 13.36 19.91 5.88
N TYR A 111 13.87 18.94 5.11
CA TYR A 111 15.29 18.86 4.75
C TYR A 111 15.59 19.09 3.27
N VAL A 112 14.63 18.86 2.38
CA VAL A 112 14.87 18.87 0.93
C VAL A 112 13.79 19.68 0.21
N ALA A 113 14.18 20.76 -0.44
CA ALA A 113 13.32 21.58 -1.30
C ALA A 113 13.70 21.36 -2.78
N GLY A 114 12.75 20.88 -3.61
CA GLY A 114 12.99 20.72 -5.06
C GLY A 114 12.04 19.70 -5.72
N GLU A 115 11.85 19.81 -7.04
CA GLU A 115 10.93 18.96 -7.80
C GLU A 115 11.35 17.48 -7.91
N SER A 116 12.64 17.17 -7.84
CA SER A 116 13.17 15.79 -7.85
C SER A 116 12.95 15.02 -6.55
N VAL A 117 12.41 15.67 -5.55
CA VAL A 117 12.23 15.16 -4.20
C VAL A 117 11.10 14.11 -4.14
N ASN A 118 10.05 14.25 -4.94
CA ASN A 118 8.91 13.36 -4.94
C ASN A 118 9.29 11.90 -5.26
N GLN A 119 10.24 11.68 -6.16
CA GLN A 119 10.66 10.33 -6.55
C GLN A 119 11.53 9.66 -5.49
N ILE A 120 12.34 10.45 -4.79
CA ILE A 120 13.13 9.96 -3.65
C ILE A 120 12.19 9.53 -2.53
N TYR A 121 11.12 10.30 -2.27
CA TYR A 121 10.09 9.91 -1.28
C TYR A 121 9.41 8.61 -1.63
N GLU A 122 8.98 8.43 -2.89
CA GLU A 122 8.35 7.20 -3.34
C GLU A 122 9.26 5.98 -3.15
N CYS A 123 10.56 6.11 -3.46
CA CYS A 123 11.52 5.05 -3.23
C CYS A 123 11.69 4.73 -1.75
N ILE A 124 11.92 5.73 -0.91
CA ILE A 124 12.12 5.55 0.53
C ILE A 124 10.89 4.93 1.16
N THR A 125 9.70 5.44 0.86
CA THR A 125 8.44 4.89 1.37
C THR A 125 8.27 3.43 0.95
N SER A 126 8.56 3.10 -0.30
CA SER A 126 8.44 1.74 -0.82
C SER A 126 9.39 0.77 -0.12
N PHE A 127 10.62 1.19 0.20
CA PHE A 127 11.57 0.39 0.97
C PHE A 127 11.11 0.19 2.42
N ILE A 128 10.62 1.24 3.07
CA ILE A 128 10.10 1.15 4.45
C ILE A 128 8.91 0.19 4.50
N LEU A 129 7.97 0.33 3.56
CA LEU A 129 6.81 -0.55 3.45
C LEU A 129 7.22 -2.01 3.24
N LEU A 130 8.19 -2.26 2.36
CA LEU A 130 8.68 -3.61 2.12
C LEU A 130 9.33 -4.20 3.37
N PHE A 131 10.17 -3.43 4.05
CA PHE A 131 10.83 -3.88 5.28
C PHE A 131 9.80 -4.21 6.38
N MET A 132 8.81 -3.34 6.58
CA MET A 132 7.72 -3.57 7.52
C MET A 132 6.90 -4.81 7.14
N ALA A 133 6.53 -4.96 5.87
CA ALA A 133 5.74 -6.09 5.39
C ALA A 133 6.45 -7.43 5.62
N VAL A 134 7.76 -7.51 5.32
CA VAL A 134 8.56 -8.72 5.50
C VAL A 134 8.72 -9.06 7.00
N ILE A 135 8.93 -8.05 7.86
CA ILE A 135 9.00 -8.28 9.31
C ILE A 135 7.66 -8.80 9.82
N LEU A 136 6.56 -8.12 9.49
CA LEU A 136 5.24 -8.50 9.95
C LEU A 136 4.84 -9.89 9.43
N GLU A 137 5.15 -10.23 8.19
CA GLU A 137 4.89 -11.56 7.67
C GLU A 137 5.67 -12.65 8.42
N ARG A 138 6.92 -12.37 8.80
CA ARG A 138 7.74 -13.29 9.60
C ARG A 138 7.27 -13.42 11.05
N THR A 139 6.82 -12.32 11.65
CA THR A 139 6.36 -12.28 13.04
C THR A 139 4.94 -12.79 13.21
N ALA A 140 4.07 -12.62 12.20
CA ALA A 140 2.69 -13.11 12.23
C ALA A 140 2.60 -14.65 12.31
N GLY A 141 3.70 -15.37 12.01
CA GLY A 141 3.79 -16.83 12.16
C GLY A 141 2.74 -17.62 11.39
N ASP A 142 2.60 -18.90 11.74
CA ASP A 142 1.57 -19.80 11.21
C ASP A 142 0.26 -19.76 12.02
N GLU A 143 0.06 -18.79 12.90
CA GLU A 143 -1.18 -18.62 13.67
C GLU A 143 -2.31 -18.23 12.72
N LYS A 144 -3.11 -19.23 12.41
CA LYS A 144 -3.97 -19.32 11.22
C LYS A 144 -5.25 -18.51 11.28
N GLU A 145 -5.67 -17.91 12.39
CA GLU A 145 -6.94 -17.16 12.44
C GLU A 145 -6.91 -16.06 13.49
N ILE A 146 -6.63 -14.86 13.05
CA ILE A 146 -7.02 -13.68 13.82
C ILE A 146 -8.54 -13.49 13.61
N GLU A 147 -9.36 -14.15 14.40
CA GLU A 147 -10.76 -13.80 14.55
C GLU A 147 -10.88 -12.56 15.44
N LEU A 148 -10.72 -11.39 14.83
CA LEU A 148 -11.01 -10.15 15.54
C LEU A 148 -12.53 -9.96 15.58
N PRO A 149 -13.15 -9.83 16.76
CA PRO A 149 -14.57 -9.52 16.89
C PRO A 149 -14.87 -8.16 16.25
N LEU A 150 -16.00 -8.06 15.58
CA LEU A 150 -16.45 -6.89 14.81
C LEU A 150 -16.23 -5.51 15.51
N PRO A 151 -16.51 -5.36 16.82
CA PRO A 151 -16.29 -4.08 17.51
C PRO A 151 -14.81 -3.69 17.61
N ASN A 152 -13.90 -4.66 17.78
CA ASN A 152 -12.46 -4.39 17.80
C ASN A 152 -11.93 -3.99 16.41
N MET A 153 -12.55 -4.55 15.36
CA MET A 153 -12.29 -4.16 13.98
C MET A 153 -12.71 -2.71 13.72
N ALA A 154 -13.89 -2.30 14.19
CA ALA A 154 -14.39 -0.94 14.05
C ALA A 154 -13.49 0.07 14.82
N ALA A 155 -13.04 -0.28 16.02
CA ALA A 155 -12.13 0.57 16.79
C ALA A 155 -10.76 0.73 16.10
N LEU A 156 -10.20 -0.35 15.55
CA LEU A 156 -8.95 -0.33 14.77
C LEU A 156 -9.06 0.53 13.50
N LEU A 157 -10.27 0.63 12.93
CA LEU A 157 -10.54 1.46 11.76
C LEU A 157 -10.75 2.94 12.13
N LEU A 158 -11.41 3.20 13.25
CA LEU A 158 -11.76 4.57 13.68
C LEU A 158 -10.52 5.38 14.09
N VAL A 159 -9.59 4.77 14.81
CA VAL A 159 -8.41 5.48 15.33
C VAL A 159 -7.54 6.08 14.22
N PRO A 160 -7.13 5.36 13.16
CA PRO A 160 -6.36 5.95 12.06
C PRO A 160 -7.15 7.01 11.28
N VAL A 161 -8.45 6.79 11.03
CA VAL A 161 -9.29 7.75 10.31
C VAL A 161 -9.41 9.08 11.08
N ILE A 162 -9.66 9.00 12.39
CA ILE A 162 -9.71 10.19 13.25
C ILE A 162 -8.35 10.89 13.31
N SER A 163 -7.26 10.11 13.40
CA SER A 163 -5.89 10.65 13.43
C SER A 163 -5.53 11.37 12.13
N ILE A 164 -5.87 10.80 10.97
CA ILE A 164 -5.66 11.44 9.67
C ILE A 164 -6.51 12.69 9.52
N ALA A 165 -7.79 12.63 9.90
CA ALA A 165 -8.68 13.79 9.88
C ALA A 165 -8.20 14.91 10.81
N TYR A 166 -7.68 14.56 11.99
CA TYR A 166 -7.12 15.51 12.95
C TYR A 166 -5.83 16.17 12.44
N ILE A 167 -4.91 15.39 11.83
CA ILE A 167 -3.70 15.92 11.20
C ILE A 167 -4.08 16.85 10.05
N TYR A 168 -5.05 16.48 9.23
CA TYR A 168 -5.52 17.32 8.12
C TYR A 168 -6.11 18.63 8.61
N TYR A 169 -6.88 18.59 9.71
CA TYR A 169 -7.45 19.79 10.36
C TYR A 169 -6.38 20.73 10.96
N LEU A 170 -5.27 20.18 11.49
CA LEU A 170 -4.17 20.96 12.05
C LEU A 170 -3.27 21.63 11.00
N VAL A 171 -3.23 21.09 9.80
CA VAL A 171 -2.36 21.58 8.70
C VAL A 171 -3.08 22.60 7.80
N MET A 172 -4.43 22.67 7.85
CA MET A 172 -5.24 23.69 7.19
C MET A 172 -5.46 24.92 8.06
#